data_ca2f20fe4cfb5ca3badd45ff794fba63
#
_entry.id   ca2f20fe4cfb5ca3badd45ff794fba63
#
_cell.length_a   1.000
_cell.length_b   1.000
_cell.length_c   1.000
_cell.angle_alpha   90.00
_cell.angle_beta   90.00
_cell.angle_gamma   90.00
#
_symmetry.space_group_name_H-M   'P 1'
#
loop_
_entity.id
_entity.type
_entity.pdbx_description
1 polymer ?
#
loop_
_entity_poly.entity_id
_entity_poly.type
_entity_poly.pdbx_seq_one_letter_code
_entity_poly.pdbx_strand_id
1 'polypeptide(L)'
;MEISHVIRGEEWLPSAPLHVLLYQAFGWEDTMPRFAHLPLLLKPEGKGKLSKRDGDRLGFPVFPLEWHDPKSGEVSSGYRESGYFPEAVINFLAFLGWNPGTEREIYSLDELVPLFDISKCSKAGARFDYQKGIWFNHEYILQKSADEIAAIFAPMVKEHGVDTTLERVTQVVEMMKDRVSFVKELWPLCSFFFVAPTEYDEKTRKKRWKEDSAQAMSELADLLEGLDDFSIETQEKAVEQWIEQKGHKLGNIMNAWRLTLVGEGKGPGMFDISAFLGKEETLQRMRRAIETLG
;
A
#
# COMPACT_ATOMS: atom_id res chain seq x y z
N MET A 1 -40.35 -9.01 -9.38
CA MET A 1 -38.89 -8.84 -9.46
C MET A 1 -38.20 -10.18 -9.75
N GLU A 2 -38.89 -11.28 -9.75
CA GLU A 2 -38.38 -12.64 -10.09
C GLU A 2 -37.07 -13.01 -9.33
N ILE A 3 -37.06 -12.70 -8.05
CA ILE A 3 -35.92 -12.99 -7.18
C ILE A 3 -35.87 -14.50 -6.91
N SER A 4 -34.78 -15.16 -7.30
CA SER A 4 -34.59 -16.60 -7.10
C SER A 4 -34.01 -16.97 -5.72
N HIS A 5 -33.19 -16.09 -5.14
CA HIS A 5 -32.52 -16.33 -3.86
C HIS A 5 -32.54 -15.06 -3.01
N VAL A 6 -32.77 -15.23 -1.70
CA VAL A 6 -32.58 -14.20 -0.68
C VAL A 6 -31.44 -14.63 0.24
N ILE A 7 -30.32 -13.92 0.15
CA ILE A 7 -29.12 -14.19 0.96
C ILE A 7 -28.97 -13.07 1.99
N ARG A 8 -28.94 -13.41 3.28
CA ARG A 8 -28.88 -12.45 4.38
C ARG A 8 -28.19 -13.01 5.61
N GLY A 9 -27.89 -12.17 6.59
CA GLY A 9 -27.27 -12.61 7.85
C GLY A 9 -28.21 -13.51 8.69
N GLU A 10 -27.63 -14.41 9.47
CA GLU A 10 -28.34 -15.37 10.32
C GLU A 10 -29.24 -14.72 11.39
N GLU A 11 -28.99 -13.44 11.74
CA GLU A 11 -29.88 -12.68 12.63
C GLU A 11 -31.32 -12.54 12.11
N TRP A 12 -31.54 -12.75 10.82
CA TRP A 12 -32.85 -12.73 10.18
C TRP A 12 -33.54 -14.09 10.15
N LEU A 13 -32.87 -15.16 10.60
CA LEU A 13 -33.42 -16.50 10.59
C LEU A 13 -34.76 -16.61 11.38
N PRO A 14 -34.94 -15.96 12.56
CA PRO A 14 -36.20 -16.01 13.29
C PRO A 14 -37.39 -15.44 12.53
N SER A 15 -37.19 -14.56 11.54
CA SER A 15 -38.26 -14.00 10.72
C SER A 15 -38.57 -14.82 9.48
N ALA A 16 -37.80 -15.85 9.15
CA ALA A 16 -38.02 -16.67 7.94
C ALA A 16 -39.41 -17.34 7.90
N PRO A 17 -39.95 -17.91 9.00
CA PRO A 17 -41.30 -18.49 8.99
C PRO A 17 -42.38 -17.48 8.63
N LEU A 18 -42.26 -16.22 9.09
CA LEU A 18 -43.21 -15.17 8.76
C LEU A 18 -43.24 -14.83 7.26
N HIS A 19 -42.05 -14.83 6.62
CA HIS A 19 -41.97 -14.62 5.17
C HIS A 19 -42.63 -15.77 4.40
N VAL A 20 -42.40 -17.01 4.80
CA VAL A 20 -43.07 -18.18 4.19
C VAL A 20 -44.58 -18.05 4.28
N LEU A 21 -45.12 -17.73 5.48
CA LEU A 21 -46.55 -17.53 5.70
C LEU A 21 -47.13 -16.39 4.84
N LEU A 22 -46.36 -15.31 4.62
CA LEU A 22 -46.78 -14.23 3.72
C LEU A 22 -46.88 -14.70 2.26
N TYR A 23 -45.89 -15.45 1.76
CA TYR A 23 -45.98 -16.02 0.42
C TYR A 23 -47.19 -16.93 0.26
N GLN A 24 -47.49 -17.76 1.27
CA GLN A 24 -48.68 -18.60 1.29
C GLN A 24 -49.98 -17.77 1.28
N ALA A 25 -50.04 -16.76 2.15
CA ALA A 25 -51.23 -15.90 2.24
C ALA A 25 -51.53 -15.13 0.95
N PHE A 26 -50.49 -14.81 0.16
CA PHE A 26 -50.65 -14.15 -1.15
C PHE A 26 -50.81 -15.14 -2.31
N GLY A 27 -50.73 -16.44 -2.07
CA GLY A 27 -50.78 -17.45 -3.13
C GLY A 27 -49.56 -17.42 -4.07
N TRP A 28 -48.39 -17.07 -3.53
CA TRP A 28 -47.13 -16.92 -4.29
C TRP A 28 -46.12 -18.01 -3.98
N GLU A 29 -46.55 -19.17 -3.54
CA GLU A 29 -45.66 -20.28 -3.13
C GLU A 29 -44.74 -20.73 -4.27
N ASP A 30 -45.31 -20.79 -5.49
CA ASP A 30 -44.54 -21.23 -6.68
C ASP A 30 -43.42 -20.26 -7.08
N THR A 31 -43.53 -19.00 -6.66
CA THR A 31 -42.51 -17.95 -6.94
C THR A 31 -41.67 -17.57 -5.73
N MET A 32 -41.84 -18.31 -4.63
CA MET A 32 -41.09 -18.06 -3.40
C MET A 32 -39.57 -18.30 -3.60
N PRO A 33 -38.74 -17.33 -3.28
CA PRO A 33 -37.27 -17.49 -3.40
C PRO A 33 -36.75 -18.53 -2.41
N ARG A 34 -35.57 -19.08 -2.71
CA ARG A 34 -34.81 -19.85 -1.75
C ARG A 34 -34.15 -18.91 -0.76
N PHE A 35 -34.18 -19.23 0.54
CA PHE A 35 -33.55 -18.45 1.58
C PHE A 35 -32.22 -19.06 1.98
N ALA A 36 -31.18 -18.24 2.05
CA ALA A 36 -29.88 -18.59 2.60
C ALA A 36 -29.49 -17.60 3.71
N HIS A 37 -29.08 -18.15 4.87
CA HIS A 37 -28.66 -17.36 6.01
C HIS A 37 -27.17 -17.58 6.24
N LEU A 38 -26.38 -16.52 6.04
CA LEU A 38 -24.93 -16.54 6.25
C LEU A 38 -24.62 -16.23 7.71
N PRO A 39 -23.56 -16.84 8.29
CA PRO A 39 -23.13 -16.57 9.64
C PRO A 39 -22.65 -15.12 9.79
N LEU A 40 -22.59 -14.66 11.04
CA LEU A 40 -22.17 -13.29 11.37
C LEU A 40 -20.68 -13.05 11.03
N LEU A 41 -20.37 -11.82 10.63
CA LEU A 41 -18.99 -11.32 10.66
C LEU A 41 -18.62 -10.98 12.11
N LEU A 42 -17.54 -11.57 12.57
CA LEU A 42 -17.05 -11.41 13.94
C LEU A 42 -15.97 -10.33 14.01
N LYS A 43 -15.85 -9.70 15.18
CA LYS A 43 -14.78 -8.72 15.45
C LYS A 43 -13.40 -9.29 15.17
N PRO A 44 -12.42 -8.47 14.75
CA PRO A 44 -11.02 -8.91 14.58
C PRO A 44 -10.46 -9.43 15.89
N GLU A 45 -10.83 -8.82 17.02
CA GLU A 45 -10.42 -9.18 18.36
C GLU A 45 -11.62 -9.39 19.30
N GLY A 46 -11.48 -10.32 20.23
CA GLY A 46 -12.52 -10.63 21.22
C GLY A 46 -13.67 -11.47 20.67
N LYS A 47 -14.84 -11.33 21.26
CA LYS A 47 -16.07 -12.06 20.94
C LYS A 47 -17.15 -11.10 20.44
N GLY A 48 -18.04 -11.62 19.59
CA GLY A 48 -19.24 -10.94 19.15
C GLY A 48 -19.21 -10.42 17.71
N LYS A 49 -20.38 -9.95 17.26
CA LYS A 49 -20.63 -9.44 15.92
C LYS A 49 -19.84 -8.15 15.68
N LEU A 50 -19.25 -8.05 14.48
CA LEU A 50 -18.67 -6.80 13.98
C LEU A 50 -19.75 -5.74 13.83
N SER A 51 -19.45 -4.53 14.29
CA SER A 51 -20.33 -3.36 14.13
C SER A 51 -19.61 -2.24 13.37
N LYS A 52 -20.39 -1.29 12.82
CA LYS A 52 -19.84 -0.10 12.15
C LYS A 52 -18.88 0.69 13.07
N ARG A 53 -19.26 0.84 14.36
CA ARG A 53 -18.43 1.52 15.37
C ARG A 53 -17.10 0.83 15.64
N ASP A 54 -16.99 -0.48 15.38
CA ASP A 54 -15.72 -1.19 15.51
C ASP A 54 -14.75 -0.76 14.39
N GLY A 55 -15.24 -0.50 13.17
CA GLY A 55 -14.44 0.04 12.06
C GLY A 55 -13.84 1.40 12.41
N ASP A 56 -14.67 2.34 12.83
CA ASP A 56 -14.24 3.69 13.21
C ASP A 56 -13.21 3.64 14.37
N ARG A 57 -13.46 2.81 15.38
CA ARG A 57 -12.56 2.66 16.56
C ARG A 57 -11.23 2.00 16.21
N LEU A 58 -11.21 1.06 15.28
CA LEU A 58 -10.03 0.27 14.91
C LEU A 58 -9.33 0.79 13.65
N GLY A 59 -9.90 1.83 13.02
CA GLY A 59 -9.29 2.53 11.90
C GLY A 59 -9.36 1.78 10.55
N PHE A 60 -10.36 0.92 10.36
CA PHE A 60 -10.61 0.29 9.07
C PHE A 60 -11.97 0.67 8.48
N PRO A 61 -12.09 0.83 7.15
CA PRO A 61 -13.33 1.21 6.50
C PRO A 61 -14.38 0.09 6.55
N VAL A 62 -15.65 0.49 6.65
CA VAL A 62 -16.80 -0.43 6.62
C VAL A 62 -17.69 -0.17 5.42
N PHE A 63 -17.66 1.05 4.89
CA PHE A 63 -18.45 1.43 3.73
C PHE A 63 -17.60 1.39 2.44
N PRO A 64 -18.21 1.13 1.28
CA PRO A 64 -17.51 1.25 -0.01
C PRO A 64 -16.97 2.67 -0.25
N LEU A 65 -17.76 3.69 0.11
CA LEU A 65 -17.48 5.11 0.00
C LEU A 65 -17.57 5.76 1.37
N GLU A 66 -16.88 6.88 1.57
CA GLU A 66 -17.03 7.70 2.77
C GLU A 66 -18.50 8.06 2.99
N TRP A 67 -18.95 7.88 4.22
CA TRP A 67 -20.34 8.12 4.61
C TRP A 67 -20.41 9.26 5.61
N HIS A 68 -21.19 10.27 5.27
CA HIS A 68 -21.56 11.36 6.17
C HIS A 68 -22.96 11.09 6.72
N ASP A 69 -23.09 10.84 8.01
CA ASP A 69 -24.38 10.61 8.64
C ASP A 69 -25.18 11.92 8.65
N PRO A 70 -26.35 11.97 7.97
CA PRO A 70 -27.12 13.21 7.84
C PRO A 70 -27.76 13.68 9.16
N LYS A 71 -27.80 12.83 10.19
CA LYS A 71 -28.43 13.15 11.48
C LYS A 71 -27.40 13.54 12.53
N SER A 72 -26.30 12.78 12.63
CA SER A 72 -25.25 13.03 13.63
C SER A 72 -24.13 13.93 13.12
N GLY A 73 -23.94 14.02 11.79
CA GLY A 73 -22.78 14.65 11.17
C GLY A 73 -21.49 13.84 11.29
N GLU A 74 -21.56 12.63 11.85
CA GLU A 74 -20.39 11.72 11.95
C GLU A 74 -19.95 11.28 10.54
N VAL A 75 -18.64 11.18 10.35
CA VAL A 75 -18.01 10.74 9.10
C VAL A 75 -17.39 9.37 9.32
N SER A 76 -17.79 8.39 8.53
CA SER A 76 -17.21 7.05 8.52
C SER A 76 -16.40 6.87 7.23
N SER A 77 -15.17 6.40 7.35
CA SER A 77 -14.27 6.21 6.22
C SER A 77 -14.78 5.15 5.23
N GLY A 78 -14.56 5.42 3.93
CA GLY A 78 -14.84 4.47 2.85
C GLY A 78 -13.59 3.70 2.41
N TYR A 79 -13.78 2.53 1.80
CA TYR A 79 -12.68 1.76 1.20
C TYR A 79 -11.97 2.56 0.11
N ARG A 80 -12.74 3.27 -0.75
CA ARG A 80 -12.17 4.10 -1.83
C ARG A 80 -11.29 5.22 -1.28
N GLU A 81 -11.78 6.00 -0.33
CA GLU A 81 -11.07 7.13 0.29
C GLU A 81 -9.88 6.65 1.16
N SER A 82 -9.97 5.43 1.67
CA SER A 82 -8.84 4.78 2.34
C SER A 82 -7.74 4.34 1.37
N GLY A 83 -8.03 4.26 0.07
CA GLY A 83 -7.07 3.93 -0.99
C GLY A 83 -7.05 2.46 -1.40
N TYR A 84 -8.09 1.70 -1.05
CA TYR A 84 -8.24 0.32 -1.53
C TYR A 84 -8.66 0.29 -3.00
N PHE A 85 -8.10 -0.64 -3.76
CA PHE A 85 -8.59 -0.97 -5.09
C PHE A 85 -9.90 -1.76 -5.01
N PRO A 86 -10.88 -1.49 -5.89
CA PRO A 86 -12.16 -2.21 -5.90
C PRO A 86 -11.98 -3.72 -6.00
N GLU A 87 -11.08 -4.19 -6.85
CA GLU A 87 -10.79 -5.61 -7.05
C GLU A 87 -10.20 -6.26 -5.79
N ALA A 88 -9.36 -5.53 -5.04
CA ALA A 88 -8.82 -6.00 -3.76
C ALA A 88 -9.92 -6.16 -2.72
N VAL A 89 -10.86 -5.19 -2.64
CA VAL A 89 -12.00 -5.25 -1.73
C VAL A 89 -12.92 -6.41 -2.09
N ILE A 90 -13.25 -6.59 -3.37
CA ILE A 90 -14.10 -7.70 -3.83
C ILE A 90 -13.48 -9.03 -3.46
N ASN A 91 -12.20 -9.23 -3.75
CA ASN A 91 -11.50 -10.48 -3.45
C ASN A 91 -11.41 -10.72 -1.93
N PHE A 92 -11.08 -9.70 -1.14
CA PHE A 92 -11.07 -9.79 0.32
C PHE A 92 -12.45 -10.16 0.88
N LEU A 93 -13.51 -9.49 0.44
CA LEU A 93 -14.88 -9.77 0.89
C LEU A 93 -15.35 -11.16 0.47
N ALA A 94 -14.98 -11.64 -0.71
CA ALA A 94 -15.31 -13.00 -1.15
C ALA A 94 -14.76 -14.06 -0.21
N PHE A 95 -13.57 -13.85 0.34
CA PHE A 95 -12.94 -14.78 1.29
C PHE A 95 -13.43 -14.65 2.74
N LEU A 96 -14.34 -13.72 3.01
CA LEU A 96 -14.98 -13.64 4.32
C LEU A 96 -16.06 -14.72 4.50
N GLY A 97 -15.62 -15.89 4.93
CA GLY A 97 -16.48 -17.03 5.20
C GLY A 97 -16.78 -17.91 3.99
N TRP A 98 -16.07 -17.75 2.89
CA TRP A 98 -16.11 -18.61 1.72
C TRP A 98 -14.69 -18.93 1.24
N ASN A 99 -14.51 -20.08 0.60
CA ASN A 99 -13.25 -20.50 0.00
C ASN A 99 -13.52 -21.39 -1.20
N PRO A 100 -12.82 -21.22 -2.36
CA PRO A 100 -13.01 -22.07 -3.54
C PRO A 100 -12.51 -23.51 -3.34
N GLY A 101 -11.69 -23.77 -2.32
CA GLY A 101 -11.10 -25.07 -2.03
C GLY A 101 -9.69 -25.25 -2.60
N THR A 102 -9.01 -24.14 -2.91
CA THR A 102 -7.61 -24.11 -3.38
C THR A 102 -6.74 -23.33 -2.40
N GLU A 103 -5.42 -23.41 -2.56
CA GLU A 103 -4.46 -22.60 -1.80
C GLU A 103 -4.29 -21.18 -2.37
N ARG A 104 -4.74 -20.95 -3.60
CA ARG A 104 -4.71 -19.63 -4.23
C ARG A 104 -5.72 -18.70 -3.54
N GLU A 105 -5.33 -17.44 -3.30
CA GLU A 105 -6.16 -16.44 -2.64
C GLU A 105 -6.49 -15.25 -3.55
N ILE A 106 -5.65 -14.94 -4.53
CA ILE A 106 -5.84 -13.78 -5.42
C ILE A 106 -6.60 -14.22 -6.69
N TYR A 107 -7.78 -13.64 -6.88
CA TYR A 107 -8.69 -13.94 -7.98
C TYR A 107 -9.33 -12.66 -8.52
N SER A 108 -9.40 -12.52 -9.83
CA SER A 108 -10.27 -11.52 -10.44
C SER A 108 -11.74 -11.81 -10.19
N LEU A 109 -12.61 -10.81 -10.39
CA LEU A 109 -14.06 -11.01 -10.29
C LEU A 109 -14.55 -12.07 -11.29
N ASP A 110 -14.03 -12.06 -12.52
CA ASP A 110 -14.40 -13.02 -13.57
C ASP A 110 -14.00 -14.46 -13.23
N GLU A 111 -12.93 -14.64 -12.46
CA GLU A 111 -12.54 -15.94 -11.93
C GLU A 111 -13.37 -16.35 -10.72
N LEU A 112 -13.77 -15.40 -9.86
CA LEU A 112 -14.60 -15.68 -8.68
C LEU A 112 -16.02 -16.09 -9.05
N VAL A 113 -16.63 -15.47 -10.07
CA VAL A 113 -18.01 -15.73 -10.48
C VAL A 113 -18.29 -17.23 -10.75
N PRO A 114 -17.51 -17.93 -11.60
CA PRO A 114 -17.76 -19.34 -11.87
C PRO A 114 -17.37 -20.27 -10.70
N LEU A 115 -16.49 -19.83 -9.79
CA LEU A 115 -16.05 -20.61 -8.63
C LEU A 115 -17.01 -20.52 -7.45
N PHE A 116 -17.82 -19.45 -7.40
CA PHE A 116 -18.71 -19.19 -6.29
C PHE A 116 -19.82 -20.24 -6.19
N ASP A 117 -19.90 -20.86 -5.04
CA ASP A 117 -20.96 -21.77 -4.66
C ASP A 117 -21.35 -21.49 -3.21
N ILE A 118 -22.61 -21.11 -3.00
CA ILE A 118 -23.13 -20.78 -1.67
C ILE A 118 -23.04 -21.95 -0.69
N SER A 119 -23.05 -23.19 -1.20
CA SER A 119 -22.90 -24.39 -0.36
C SER A 119 -21.52 -24.51 0.28
N LYS A 120 -20.51 -23.83 -0.29
CA LYS A 120 -19.13 -23.75 0.25
C LYS A 120 -18.95 -22.66 1.29
N CYS A 121 -19.98 -21.85 1.56
CA CYS A 121 -19.91 -20.87 2.64
C CYS A 121 -19.75 -21.56 3.99
N SER A 122 -18.85 -21.02 4.83
CA SER A 122 -18.65 -21.49 6.20
C SER A 122 -19.95 -21.44 6.99
N LYS A 123 -20.17 -22.44 7.85
CA LYS A 123 -21.29 -22.44 8.81
C LYS A 123 -20.95 -21.70 10.10
N ALA A 124 -19.69 -21.38 10.33
CA ALA A 124 -19.22 -20.62 11.48
C ALA A 124 -18.98 -19.16 11.10
N GLY A 125 -19.13 -18.26 12.06
CA GLY A 125 -18.87 -16.82 11.85
C GLY A 125 -17.44 -16.57 11.36
N ALA A 126 -17.30 -15.75 10.34
CA ALA A 126 -16.02 -15.35 9.79
C ALA A 126 -15.44 -14.17 10.57
N ARG A 127 -14.21 -14.29 11.03
CA ARG A 127 -13.50 -13.19 11.68
C ARG A 127 -13.04 -12.17 10.62
N PHE A 128 -13.38 -10.91 10.85
CA PHE A 128 -12.97 -9.82 9.96
C PHE A 128 -11.51 -9.44 10.26
N ASP A 129 -10.60 -9.93 9.45
CA ASP A 129 -9.18 -9.60 9.54
C ASP A 129 -8.85 -8.44 8.58
N TYR A 130 -8.82 -7.22 9.12
CA TYR A 130 -8.52 -6.03 8.33
C TYR A 130 -7.05 -6.00 7.84
N GLN A 131 -6.13 -6.67 8.53
CA GLN A 131 -4.74 -6.81 8.07
C GLN A 131 -4.69 -7.66 6.79
N LYS A 132 -5.54 -8.68 6.71
CA LYS A 132 -5.68 -9.46 5.47
C LYS A 132 -6.22 -8.60 4.33
N GLY A 133 -7.14 -7.66 4.62
CA GLY A 133 -7.61 -6.68 3.63
C GLY A 133 -6.49 -5.78 3.09
N ILE A 134 -5.59 -5.30 3.96
CA ILE A 134 -4.40 -4.53 3.58
C ILE A 134 -3.47 -5.39 2.71
N TRP A 135 -3.23 -6.62 3.10
CA TRP A 135 -2.44 -7.57 2.31
C TRP A 135 -3.03 -7.79 0.91
N PHE A 136 -4.34 -8.00 0.79
CA PHE A 136 -4.98 -8.08 -0.52
C PHE A 136 -4.70 -6.83 -1.36
N ASN A 137 -4.82 -5.64 -0.79
CA ASN A 137 -4.55 -4.41 -1.52
C ASN A 137 -3.09 -4.32 -2.01
N HIS A 138 -2.13 -4.72 -1.18
CA HIS A 138 -0.73 -4.83 -1.56
C HIS A 138 -0.51 -5.77 -2.75
N GLU A 139 -1.09 -6.97 -2.71
CA GLU A 139 -0.98 -7.95 -3.80
C GLU A 139 -1.53 -7.40 -5.14
N TYR A 140 -2.61 -6.60 -5.09
CA TYR A 140 -3.14 -5.95 -6.27
C TYR A 140 -2.25 -4.78 -6.75
N ILE A 141 -1.59 -4.06 -5.84
CA ILE A 141 -0.54 -3.07 -6.22
C ILE A 141 0.58 -3.75 -7.00
N LEU A 142 1.05 -4.91 -6.54
CA LEU A 142 2.12 -5.64 -7.20
C LEU A 142 1.75 -6.08 -8.62
N GLN A 143 0.48 -6.46 -8.85
CA GLN A 143 -0.01 -6.88 -10.16
C GLN A 143 -0.19 -5.73 -11.15
N LYS A 144 -0.43 -4.50 -10.66
CA LYS A 144 -0.58 -3.33 -11.52
C LYS A 144 0.76 -2.88 -12.10
N SER A 145 0.73 -2.39 -13.33
CA SER A 145 1.90 -1.79 -13.96
C SER A 145 2.33 -0.52 -13.21
N ALA A 146 3.59 -0.13 -13.35
CA ALA A 146 4.08 1.12 -12.79
C ALA A 146 3.34 2.33 -13.36
N ASP A 147 2.93 2.29 -14.63
CA ASP A 147 2.17 3.36 -15.30
C ASP A 147 0.78 3.52 -14.69
N GLU A 148 0.07 2.42 -14.39
CA GLU A 148 -1.25 2.47 -13.73
C GLU A 148 -1.16 3.10 -12.33
N ILE A 149 -0.15 2.72 -11.55
CA ILE A 149 0.06 3.30 -10.22
C ILE A 149 0.54 4.75 -10.32
N ALA A 150 1.41 5.07 -11.28
CA ALA A 150 1.90 6.43 -11.52
C ALA A 150 0.77 7.40 -11.92
N ALA A 151 -0.20 6.94 -12.70
CA ALA A 151 -1.37 7.74 -13.05
C ALA A 151 -2.19 8.16 -11.82
N ILE A 152 -2.22 7.32 -10.78
CA ILE A 152 -2.88 7.62 -9.49
C ILE A 152 -1.99 8.50 -8.60
N PHE A 153 -0.67 8.27 -8.63
CA PHE A 153 0.28 8.96 -7.76
C PHE A 153 0.66 10.36 -8.25
N ALA A 154 0.72 10.59 -9.58
CA ALA A 154 1.14 11.89 -10.15
C ALA A 154 0.30 13.09 -9.68
N PRO A 155 -1.05 13.01 -9.55
CA PRO A 155 -1.84 14.07 -8.94
C PRO A 155 -1.40 14.41 -7.51
N MET A 156 -1.06 13.40 -6.70
CA MET A 156 -0.60 13.59 -5.31
C MET A 156 0.77 14.29 -5.28
N VAL A 157 1.68 13.93 -6.18
CA VAL A 157 2.97 14.62 -6.34
C VAL A 157 2.76 16.11 -6.67
N LYS A 158 1.82 16.40 -7.56
CA LYS A 158 1.46 17.78 -7.95
C LYS A 158 0.83 18.57 -6.78
N GLU A 159 0.00 17.93 -5.95
CA GLU A 159 -0.58 18.55 -4.74
C GLU A 159 0.50 19.01 -3.75
N HIS A 160 1.65 18.33 -3.72
CA HIS A 160 2.83 18.75 -2.94
C HIS A 160 3.70 19.82 -3.63
N GLY A 161 3.21 20.44 -4.72
CA GLY A 161 3.88 21.55 -5.40
C GLY A 161 5.02 21.12 -6.33
N VAL A 162 5.12 19.85 -6.66
CA VAL A 162 6.16 19.34 -7.58
C VAL A 162 5.62 19.29 -9.00
N ASP A 163 6.31 20.00 -9.91
CA ASP A 163 6.06 19.91 -11.34
C ASP A 163 7.08 18.92 -11.97
N THR A 164 6.58 17.79 -12.43
CA THR A 164 7.40 16.71 -12.99
C THR A 164 6.65 15.93 -14.06
N THR A 165 7.37 15.16 -14.88
CA THR A 165 6.76 14.35 -15.93
C THR A 165 6.19 13.04 -15.37
N LEU A 166 5.16 12.51 -16.03
CA LEU A 166 4.60 11.20 -15.67
C LEU A 166 5.66 10.10 -15.76
N GLU A 167 6.55 10.16 -16.74
CA GLU A 167 7.65 9.21 -16.91
C GLU A 167 8.55 9.15 -15.66
N ARG A 168 8.93 10.30 -15.09
CA ARG A 168 9.72 10.33 -13.84
C ARG A 168 8.93 9.76 -12.66
N VAL A 169 7.63 10.01 -12.59
CA VAL A 169 6.77 9.41 -11.56
C VAL A 169 6.71 7.90 -11.73
N THR A 170 6.56 7.38 -12.97
CA THR A 170 6.58 5.94 -13.27
C THR A 170 7.88 5.28 -12.83
N GLN A 171 9.03 5.90 -13.12
CA GLN A 171 10.34 5.38 -12.68
C GLN A 171 10.43 5.27 -11.16
N VAL A 172 9.94 6.28 -10.41
CA VAL A 172 9.91 6.23 -8.94
C VAL A 172 8.97 5.13 -8.45
N VAL A 173 7.80 5.00 -9.06
CA VAL A 173 6.83 3.93 -8.72
C VAL A 173 7.45 2.56 -8.95
N GLU A 174 8.17 2.35 -10.04
CA GLU A 174 8.84 1.08 -10.35
C GLU A 174 9.83 0.66 -9.25
N MET A 175 10.56 1.63 -8.68
CA MET A 175 11.52 1.39 -7.58
C MET A 175 10.85 1.20 -6.22
N MET A 176 9.58 1.59 -6.04
CA MET A 176 9.01 1.78 -4.70
C MET A 176 7.69 1.06 -4.45
N LYS A 177 6.94 0.63 -5.50
CA LYS A 177 5.59 0.08 -5.34
C LYS A 177 5.53 -1.20 -4.50
N ASP A 178 6.59 -1.97 -4.45
CA ASP A 178 6.71 -3.19 -3.65
C ASP A 178 6.77 -2.94 -2.13
N ARG A 179 6.91 -1.70 -1.72
CA ARG A 179 7.09 -1.28 -0.32
C ARG A 179 5.84 -0.67 0.29
N VAL A 180 4.76 -0.57 -0.46
CA VAL A 180 3.54 0.09 -0.02
C VAL A 180 2.33 -0.81 -0.15
N SER A 181 1.37 -0.64 0.74
CA SER A 181 0.05 -1.28 0.65
C SER A 181 -1.01 -0.33 0.08
N PHE A 182 -0.74 0.97 0.07
CA PHE A 182 -1.62 2.00 -0.50
C PHE A 182 -0.80 3.01 -1.29
N VAL A 183 -1.32 3.49 -2.42
CA VAL A 183 -0.61 4.46 -3.28
C VAL A 183 -0.24 5.75 -2.53
N LYS A 184 -1.10 6.19 -1.60
CA LYS A 184 -0.83 7.37 -0.75
C LYS A 184 0.41 7.24 0.15
N GLU A 185 0.86 6.03 0.42
CA GLU A 185 2.07 5.76 1.21
C GLU A 185 3.36 6.01 0.42
N LEU A 186 3.27 6.13 -0.92
CA LEU A 186 4.43 6.43 -1.75
C LEU A 186 5.06 7.78 -1.39
N TRP A 187 4.25 8.84 -1.26
CA TRP A 187 4.81 10.18 -1.01
C TRP A 187 5.73 10.25 0.21
N PRO A 188 5.33 9.84 1.42
CA PRO A 188 6.22 9.88 2.58
C PRO A 188 7.45 8.96 2.45
N LEU A 189 7.39 7.95 1.57
CA LEU A 189 8.50 7.03 1.37
C LEU A 189 9.46 7.46 0.26
N CYS A 190 9.01 8.24 -0.73
CA CYS A 190 9.79 8.54 -1.93
C CYS A 190 9.86 10.02 -2.29
N SER A 191 9.35 10.93 -1.45
CA SER A 191 9.38 12.38 -1.69
C SER A 191 10.78 12.92 -1.98
N PHE A 192 11.82 12.28 -1.44
CA PHE A 192 13.22 12.64 -1.67
C PHE A 192 13.66 12.50 -3.13
N PHE A 193 12.96 11.74 -3.96
CA PHE A 193 13.23 11.70 -5.40
C PHE A 193 12.85 13.02 -6.10
N PHE A 194 11.93 13.76 -5.54
CA PHE A 194 11.38 14.99 -6.11
C PHE A 194 11.85 16.25 -5.39
N VAL A 195 12.09 16.14 -4.07
CA VAL A 195 12.44 17.27 -3.22
C VAL A 195 13.68 16.90 -2.40
N ALA A 196 14.71 17.74 -2.48
CA ALA A 196 15.93 17.54 -1.69
C ALA A 196 15.63 17.63 -0.18
N PRO A 197 16.25 16.79 0.66
CA PRO A 197 16.06 16.87 2.09
C PRO A 197 16.60 18.20 2.64
N THR A 198 15.83 18.84 3.49
CA THR A 198 16.23 20.04 4.24
C THR A 198 16.60 19.71 5.68
N GLU A 199 16.16 18.55 6.15
CA GLU A 199 16.42 18.04 7.49
C GLU A 199 16.96 16.62 7.41
N TYR A 200 17.72 16.23 8.43
CA TYR A 200 18.34 14.91 8.53
C TYR A 200 17.87 14.21 9.79
N ASP A 201 17.36 12.98 9.66
CA ASP A 201 16.89 12.20 10.80
C ASP A 201 17.97 12.03 11.86
N GLU A 202 17.74 12.54 13.06
CA GLU A 202 18.74 12.54 14.14
C GLU A 202 19.17 11.13 14.57
N LYS A 203 18.27 10.17 14.56
CA LYS A 203 18.56 8.78 14.93
C LYS A 203 19.47 8.14 13.88
N THR A 204 19.18 8.36 12.62
CA THR A 204 20.00 7.90 11.49
C THR A 204 21.34 8.61 11.50
N ARG A 205 21.38 9.93 11.70
CA ARG A 205 22.61 10.71 11.83
C ARG A 205 23.51 10.15 12.91
N LYS A 206 23.06 10.02 14.15
CA LYS A 206 23.83 9.48 15.29
C LYS A 206 24.38 8.06 15.01
N LYS A 207 23.62 7.25 14.29
CA LYS A 207 23.97 5.86 14.00
C LYS A 207 24.92 5.72 12.80
N ARG A 208 24.77 6.55 11.76
CA ARG A 208 25.36 6.35 10.44
C ARG A 208 26.38 7.39 10.04
N TRP A 209 26.30 8.61 10.58
CA TRP A 209 27.30 9.65 10.35
C TRP A 209 28.38 9.58 11.43
N LYS A 210 29.64 9.29 11.04
CA LYS A 210 30.77 9.12 11.92
C LYS A 210 31.75 10.30 11.75
N GLU A 211 32.81 10.37 12.57
CA GLU A 211 33.79 11.46 12.53
C GLU A 211 34.47 11.60 11.16
N ASP A 212 34.70 10.48 10.47
CA ASP A 212 35.31 10.41 9.15
C ASP A 212 34.28 10.56 7.98
N SER A 213 32.98 10.61 8.27
CA SER A 213 31.95 10.59 7.23
C SER A 213 31.97 11.83 6.34
N ALA A 214 32.21 13.00 6.90
CA ALA A 214 32.27 14.24 6.11
C ALA A 214 33.40 14.19 5.08
N GLN A 215 34.59 13.74 5.51
CA GLN A 215 35.75 13.59 4.61
C GLN A 215 35.48 12.51 3.56
N ALA A 216 34.99 11.34 3.96
CA ALA A 216 34.65 10.24 3.03
C ALA A 216 33.62 10.66 1.99
N MET A 217 32.58 11.41 2.39
CA MET A 217 31.58 11.92 1.47
C MET A 217 32.12 13.01 0.54
N SER A 218 33.09 13.83 0.98
CA SER A 218 33.78 14.78 0.10
C SER A 218 34.60 14.04 -0.97
N GLU A 219 35.39 13.05 -0.57
CA GLU A 219 36.17 12.24 -1.51
C GLU A 219 35.27 11.46 -2.49
N LEU A 220 34.13 10.94 -2.00
CA LEU A 220 33.16 10.27 -2.86
C LEU A 220 32.50 11.25 -3.86
N ALA A 221 32.20 12.47 -3.42
CA ALA A 221 31.65 13.49 -4.31
C ALA A 221 32.64 13.86 -5.43
N ASP A 222 33.92 14.01 -5.10
CA ASP A 222 34.97 14.29 -6.10
C ASP A 222 35.14 13.13 -7.08
N LEU A 223 35.07 11.87 -6.60
CA LEU A 223 35.07 10.69 -7.46
C LEU A 223 33.89 10.70 -8.44
N LEU A 224 32.66 10.93 -7.93
CA LEU A 224 31.44 10.96 -8.75
C LEU A 224 31.44 12.12 -9.73
N GLU A 225 32.01 13.28 -9.37
CA GLU A 225 32.16 14.43 -10.25
C GLU A 225 33.05 14.12 -11.46
N GLY A 226 34.09 13.31 -11.25
CA GLY A 226 35.04 12.88 -12.29
C GLY A 226 34.50 11.83 -13.27
N LEU A 227 33.30 11.27 -13.05
CA LEU A 227 32.73 10.26 -13.95
C LEU A 227 32.17 10.94 -15.22
N ASP A 228 32.54 10.46 -16.39
CA ASP A 228 31.96 10.92 -17.67
C ASP A 228 30.56 10.36 -17.90
N ASP A 229 30.34 9.10 -17.52
CA ASP A 229 29.04 8.43 -17.55
C ASP A 229 28.53 8.21 -16.12
N PHE A 230 27.27 8.58 -15.89
CA PHE A 230 26.60 8.51 -14.58
C PHE A 230 25.60 7.36 -14.48
N SER A 231 25.77 6.30 -15.30
CA SER A 231 24.97 5.08 -15.24
C SER A 231 25.23 4.33 -13.91
N ILE A 232 24.25 3.49 -13.52
CA ILE A 232 24.35 2.64 -12.31
C ILE A 232 25.62 1.81 -12.35
N GLU A 233 25.89 1.15 -13.48
CA GLU A 233 27.05 0.27 -13.64
C GLU A 233 28.40 1.01 -13.47
N THR A 234 28.51 2.21 -14.03
CA THR A 234 29.72 3.03 -13.93
C THR A 234 29.94 3.52 -12.52
N GLN A 235 28.88 3.99 -11.86
CA GLN A 235 28.94 4.41 -10.46
C GLN A 235 29.33 3.26 -9.53
N GLU A 236 28.66 2.11 -9.66
CA GLU A 236 28.91 0.92 -8.83
C GLU A 236 30.37 0.50 -8.92
N LYS A 237 30.88 0.31 -10.13
CA LYS A 237 32.28 -0.08 -10.38
C LYS A 237 33.27 0.93 -9.78
N ALA A 238 33.05 2.22 -10.01
CA ALA A 238 33.97 3.26 -9.53
C ALA A 238 33.96 3.36 -7.99
N VAL A 239 32.77 3.32 -7.39
CA VAL A 239 32.61 3.43 -5.94
C VAL A 239 33.13 2.20 -5.22
N GLU A 240 32.90 0.99 -5.72
CA GLU A 240 33.43 -0.25 -5.14
C GLU A 240 34.98 -0.26 -5.17
N GLN A 241 35.57 0.10 -6.31
CA GLN A 241 37.05 0.20 -6.42
C GLN A 241 37.63 1.24 -5.47
N TRP A 242 36.99 2.39 -5.33
CA TRP A 242 37.40 3.43 -4.41
C TRP A 242 37.31 2.97 -2.95
N ILE A 243 36.21 2.30 -2.56
CA ILE A 243 36.00 1.72 -1.22
C ILE A 243 37.16 0.73 -0.89
N GLU A 244 37.46 -0.17 -1.84
CA GLU A 244 38.53 -1.15 -1.66
C GLU A 244 39.92 -0.49 -1.52
N GLN A 245 40.24 0.47 -2.38
CA GLN A 245 41.53 1.20 -2.34
C GLN A 245 41.74 1.98 -1.05
N LYS A 246 40.66 2.56 -0.52
CA LYS A 246 40.72 3.37 0.72
C LYS A 246 40.55 2.53 1.99
N GLY A 247 40.19 1.27 1.88
CA GLY A 247 39.93 0.39 3.01
C GLY A 247 38.65 0.74 3.80
N HIS A 248 37.71 1.41 3.17
CA HIS A 248 36.43 1.76 3.80
C HIS A 248 35.53 0.53 3.96
N LYS A 249 34.61 0.58 4.93
CA LYS A 249 33.54 -0.42 5.05
C LYS A 249 32.36 0.00 4.16
N LEU A 250 32.00 -0.82 3.18
CA LEU A 250 30.89 -0.60 2.24
C LEU A 250 29.63 -0.07 2.94
N GLY A 251 29.20 -0.73 4.02
CA GLY A 251 27.98 -0.34 4.73
C GLY A 251 28.07 1.04 5.40
N ASN A 252 29.27 1.51 5.78
CA ASN A 252 29.43 2.86 6.34
C ASN A 252 29.28 3.90 5.24
N ILE A 253 29.95 3.71 4.10
CA ILE A 253 29.87 4.61 2.96
C ILE A 253 28.42 4.69 2.42
N MET A 254 27.80 3.55 2.13
CA MET A 254 26.43 3.51 1.60
C MET A 254 25.41 4.16 2.55
N ASN A 255 25.55 3.98 3.85
CA ASN A 255 24.65 4.59 4.83
C ASN A 255 24.88 6.11 5.00
N ALA A 256 26.11 6.57 4.97
CA ALA A 256 26.43 8.00 5.01
C ALA A 256 25.95 8.68 3.73
N TRP A 257 26.22 8.08 2.57
CA TRP A 257 25.75 8.58 1.27
C TRP A 257 24.23 8.66 1.20
N ARG A 258 23.52 7.62 1.68
CA ARG A 258 22.06 7.63 1.77
C ARG A 258 21.56 8.80 2.61
N LEU A 259 22.19 9.06 3.74
CA LEU A 259 21.79 10.18 4.59
C LEU A 259 21.91 11.52 3.85
N THR A 260 22.96 11.70 3.00
CA THR A 260 23.13 12.93 2.23
C THR A 260 22.06 13.13 1.17
N LEU A 261 21.61 12.07 0.49
CA LEU A 261 20.66 12.17 -0.62
C LEU A 261 19.19 12.14 -0.17
N VAL A 262 18.90 11.39 0.87
CA VAL A 262 17.54 11.07 1.33
C VAL A 262 17.16 11.79 2.62
N GLY A 263 18.12 12.13 3.46
CA GLY A 263 17.89 12.68 4.80
C GLY A 263 17.58 11.62 5.86
N GLU A 264 17.30 10.38 5.45
CA GLU A 264 16.86 9.28 6.31
C GLU A 264 17.49 7.95 5.88
N GLY A 265 17.25 6.89 6.66
CA GLY A 265 17.77 5.54 6.39
C GLY A 265 16.84 4.67 5.52
N LYS A 266 16.06 5.25 4.61
CA LYS A 266 15.06 4.56 3.77
C LYS A 266 15.37 4.69 2.27
N GLY A 267 14.61 3.98 1.43
CA GLY A 267 14.69 4.06 -0.04
C GLY A 267 15.28 2.80 -0.68
N PRO A 268 15.32 2.74 -2.01
CA PRO A 268 15.86 1.63 -2.81
C PRO A 268 17.40 1.59 -2.80
N GLY A 269 18.02 0.98 -3.79
CA GLY A 269 19.49 0.96 -3.97
C GLY A 269 20.10 2.37 -4.03
N MET A 270 21.32 2.54 -3.51
CA MET A 270 21.94 3.87 -3.54
C MET A 270 22.27 4.32 -4.95
N PHE A 271 22.69 3.40 -5.78
CA PHE A 271 23.00 3.68 -7.17
C PHE A 271 21.76 4.01 -7.98
N ASP A 272 20.60 3.36 -7.69
CA ASP A 272 19.31 3.69 -8.28
C ASP A 272 18.88 5.13 -7.93
N ILE A 273 19.03 5.51 -6.66
CA ILE A 273 18.73 6.87 -6.19
C ILE A 273 19.62 7.89 -6.90
N SER A 274 20.93 7.66 -6.90
CA SER A 274 21.91 8.58 -7.48
C SER A 274 21.74 8.73 -8.99
N ALA A 275 21.54 7.62 -9.71
CA ALA A 275 21.31 7.65 -11.16
C ALA A 275 20.02 8.38 -11.52
N PHE A 276 18.93 8.15 -10.76
CA PHE A 276 17.66 8.85 -10.96
C PHE A 276 17.77 10.37 -10.72
N LEU A 277 18.46 10.79 -9.67
CA LEU A 277 18.69 12.20 -9.36
C LEU A 277 19.58 12.87 -10.43
N GLY A 278 20.51 12.11 -10.98
CA GLY A 278 21.52 12.61 -11.89
C GLY A 278 22.71 13.23 -11.15
N LYS A 279 23.79 13.44 -11.90
CA LYS A 279 25.10 13.86 -11.36
C LYS A 279 25.00 15.19 -10.60
N GLU A 280 24.40 16.21 -11.20
CA GLU A 280 24.36 17.55 -10.64
C GLU A 280 23.60 17.58 -9.29
N GLU A 281 22.39 17.04 -9.24
CA GLU A 281 21.55 17.01 -8.03
C GLU A 281 22.20 16.15 -6.93
N THR A 282 22.79 15.01 -7.30
CA THR A 282 23.52 14.15 -6.36
C THR A 282 24.64 14.91 -5.67
N LEU A 283 25.51 15.57 -6.44
CA LEU A 283 26.62 16.35 -5.91
C LEU A 283 26.17 17.53 -5.05
N GLN A 284 25.11 18.22 -5.49
CA GLN A 284 24.55 19.36 -4.74
C GLN A 284 24.05 18.92 -3.36
N ARG A 285 23.32 17.81 -3.29
CA ARG A 285 22.81 17.25 -2.02
C ARG A 285 23.96 16.79 -1.11
N MET A 286 24.95 16.11 -1.67
CA MET A 286 26.12 15.67 -0.90
C MET A 286 26.86 16.85 -0.28
N ARG A 287 27.17 17.89 -1.05
CA ARG A 287 27.87 19.09 -0.58
C ARG A 287 27.08 19.80 0.52
N ARG A 288 25.77 20.00 0.33
CA ARG A 288 24.88 20.58 1.36
C ARG A 288 24.88 19.78 2.65
N ALA A 289 24.80 18.44 2.55
CA ALA A 289 24.82 17.58 3.71
C ALA A 289 26.15 17.63 4.46
N ILE A 290 27.26 17.68 3.75
CA ILE A 290 28.61 17.82 4.34
C ILE A 290 28.70 19.12 5.15
N GLU A 291 28.23 20.24 4.60
CA GLU A 291 28.19 21.53 5.30
C GLU A 291 27.31 21.53 6.54
N THR A 292 26.20 20.78 6.50
CA THR A 292 25.20 20.76 7.58
C THR A 292 25.54 19.78 8.69
N LEU A 293 26.18 18.67 8.37
CA LEU A 293 26.41 17.54 9.29
C LEU A 293 27.85 17.44 9.76
N GLY A 294 28.78 18.13 9.07
CA GLY A 294 30.21 18.12 9.25
C GLY A 294 30.75 19.04 10.36
#